data_5b95bb124c970d9bba9c4e617d1631f3
#
_entry.id   5b95bb124c970d9bba9c4e617d1631f3
#
_cell.length_a   1.000
_cell.length_b   1.000
_cell.length_c   1.000
_cell.angle_alpha   90.00
_cell.angle_beta   90.00
_cell.angle_gamma   90.00
#
_symmetry.space_group_name_H-M   'P 1'
#
loop_
_entity.id
_entity.type
_entity.pdbx_description
1 polymer ?
#
loop_
_entity_poly.entity_id
_entity_poly.type
_entity_poly.pdbx_seq_one_letter_code
_entity_poly.pdbx_strand_id
1 'polypeptide(L)'
;MSELVAYGTEVSSVFQLIGNLENDITKSIAWALARCPEFLKAVINEVMSLEIDAQNVRIKYQEFEKNKGITDLEITDDTSFYIIIEAKRGWILPGAEQLALYSQRRNIIESPVSHKSIISMSECSEDYANAYLPFKVINDIPVNHLSWKRIYELA
;
A
#
# COMPACT_ATOMS: atom_id res chain seq x y z
N MET A 1 32.75 12.81 9.24
CA MET A 1 31.81 11.85 8.61
C MET A 1 32.24 11.62 7.18
N SER A 2 32.17 10.39 6.70
CA SER A 2 32.48 10.11 5.28
C SER A 2 31.28 10.49 4.43
N GLU A 3 31.55 11.10 3.28
CA GLU A 3 30.59 11.49 2.29
C GLU A 3 30.36 10.32 1.32
N LEU A 4 29.11 10.02 0.99
CA LEU A 4 28.76 9.09 -0.07
C LEU A 4 28.29 9.86 -1.29
N VAL A 5 28.93 9.65 -2.42
CA VAL A 5 28.54 10.22 -3.71
C VAL A 5 28.11 9.10 -4.63
N ALA A 6 26.89 9.15 -5.15
CA ALA A 6 26.35 8.24 -6.14
C ALA A 6 25.95 9.01 -7.41
N TYR A 7 26.46 8.58 -8.56
CA TYR A 7 26.20 9.21 -9.87
C TYR A 7 26.46 10.71 -9.90
N GLY A 8 27.51 11.16 -9.17
CA GLY A 8 27.92 12.55 -9.10
C GLY A 8 27.11 13.45 -8.14
N THR A 9 26.21 12.86 -7.34
CA THR A 9 25.39 13.58 -6.36
C THR A 9 25.64 13.04 -4.96
N GLU A 10 25.80 13.96 -3.99
CA GLU A 10 25.91 13.58 -2.57
C GLU A 10 24.66 12.88 -2.10
N VAL A 11 24.83 11.74 -1.42
CA VAL A 11 23.74 10.93 -0.85
C VAL A 11 23.62 11.27 0.63
N SER A 12 22.58 12.02 0.99
CA SER A 12 22.31 12.43 2.36
C SER A 12 21.38 11.48 3.12
N SER A 13 20.72 10.56 2.42
CA SER A 13 19.87 9.54 3.04
C SER A 13 19.81 8.25 2.23
N VAL A 14 19.54 7.13 2.89
CA VAL A 14 19.35 5.83 2.24
C VAL A 14 18.22 5.84 1.20
N PHE A 15 17.22 6.68 1.37
CA PHE A 15 16.09 6.79 0.44
C PHE A 15 16.50 7.33 -0.93
N GLN A 16 17.55 8.14 -1.02
CA GLN A 16 18.08 8.59 -2.30
C GLN A 16 18.72 7.46 -3.12
N LEU A 17 19.18 6.40 -2.45
CA LEU A 17 19.74 5.21 -3.13
C LEU A 17 18.64 4.30 -3.70
N ILE A 18 17.43 4.40 -3.19
CA ILE A 18 16.30 3.62 -3.66
C ILE A 18 15.76 4.17 -4.98
N GLY A 19 15.87 5.48 -5.21
CA GLY A 19 15.38 6.18 -6.39
C GLY A 19 14.09 6.97 -6.15
N ASN A 20 13.47 7.46 -7.23
CA ASN A 20 12.28 8.31 -7.18
C ASN A 20 11.14 7.85 -8.10
N LEU A 21 11.23 6.64 -8.65
CA LEU A 21 10.16 6.03 -9.42
C LEU A 21 9.05 5.54 -8.50
N GLU A 22 7.88 5.25 -9.04
CA GLU A 22 6.71 4.74 -8.31
C GLU A 22 7.06 3.52 -7.44
N ASN A 23 7.73 2.54 -8.04
CA ASN A 23 8.18 1.34 -7.33
C ASN A 23 9.20 1.65 -6.22
N ASP A 24 10.03 2.65 -6.40
CA ASP A 24 11.03 3.04 -5.40
C ASP A 24 10.38 3.66 -4.17
N ILE A 25 9.37 4.53 -4.38
CA ILE A 25 8.57 5.10 -3.30
C ILE A 25 7.82 3.99 -2.56
N THR A 26 7.21 3.07 -3.30
CA THR A 26 6.48 1.93 -2.73
C THR A 26 7.39 1.02 -1.89
N LYS A 27 8.60 0.72 -2.36
CA LYS A 27 9.62 -0.01 -1.58
C LYS A 27 9.99 0.69 -0.29
N SER A 28 10.18 2.01 -0.34
CA SER A 28 10.53 2.80 0.84
C SER A 28 9.45 2.73 1.90
N ILE A 29 8.20 2.82 1.49
CA ILE A 29 7.04 2.70 2.39
C ILE A 29 6.92 1.28 2.94
N ALA A 30 7.06 0.26 2.09
CA ALA A 30 7.06 -1.14 2.53
C ALA A 30 8.13 -1.40 3.60
N TRP A 31 9.34 -0.88 3.39
CA TRP A 31 10.43 -1.00 4.37
C TRP A 31 10.10 -0.27 5.67
N ALA A 32 9.57 0.96 5.59
CA ALA A 32 9.20 1.74 6.78
C ALA A 32 8.09 1.05 7.59
N LEU A 33 7.05 0.54 6.93
CA LEU A 33 5.97 -0.23 7.56
C LEU A 33 6.51 -1.48 8.26
N ALA A 34 7.47 -2.18 7.65
CA ALA A 34 8.07 -3.39 8.22
C ALA A 34 8.98 -3.11 9.43
N ARG A 35 9.51 -1.90 9.57
CA ARG A 35 10.49 -1.53 10.60
C ARG A 35 9.94 -0.63 11.70
N CYS A 36 8.81 0.02 11.47
CA CYS A 36 8.18 0.91 12.43
C CYS A 36 6.78 0.40 12.80
N PRO A 37 6.64 -0.36 13.88
CA PRO A 37 5.34 -0.91 14.31
C PRO A 37 4.27 0.16 14.53
N GLU A 38 4.62 1.32 15.05
CA GLU A 38 3.68 2.40 15.31
C GLU A 38 3.15 3.01 14.00
N PHE A 39 4.01 3.15 12.99
CA PHE A 39 3.58 3.58 11.66
C PHE A 39 2.65 2.56 11.01
N LEU A 40 2.97 1.27 11.09
CA LEU A 40 2.09 0.21 10.59
C LEU A 40 0.73 0.24 11.26
N LYS A 41 0.67 0.33 12.59
CA LYS A 41 -0.59 0.44 13.35
C LYS A 41 -1.40 1.67 12.95
N ALA A 42 -0.74 2.83 12.78
CA ALA A 42 -1.39 4.06 12.36
C ALA A 42 -2.05 3.92 10.98
N VAL A 43 -1.36 3.30 10.02
CA VAL A 43 -1.90 3.06 8.67
C VAL A 43 -3.08 2.09 8.72
N ILE A 44 -2.98 0.98 9.43
CA ILE A 44 -4.08 0.01 9.52
C ILE A 44 -5.30 0.63 10.23
N ASN A 45 -5.08 1.38 11.30
CA ASN A 45 -6.16 2.09 11.98
C ASN A 45 -6.85 3.12 11.08
N GLU A 46 -6.07 3.89 10.30
CA GLU A 46 -6.59 4.89 9.36
C GLU A 46 -7.52 4.28 8.31
N VAL A 47 -7.14 3.15 7.72
CA VAL A 47 -7.89 2.55 6.61
C VAL A 47 -8.99 1.58 7.03
N MET A 48 -8.90 0.99 8.21
CA MET A 48 -9.82 -0.06 8.68
C MET A 48 -10.45 0.22 10.04
N SER A 49 -10.04 1.28 10.74
CA SER A 49 -10.44 1.51 12.14
C SER A 49 -10.17 0.28 13.04
N LEU A 50 -9.04 -0.38 12.81
CA LEU A 50 -8.66 -1.63 13.46
C LEU A 50 -7.36 -1.44 14.24
N GLU A 51 -7.37 -1.86 15.51
CA GLU A 51 -6.16 -1.98 16.31
C GLU A 51 -5.55 -3.36 16.13
N ILE A 52 -4.26 -3.41 15.84
CA ILE A 52 -3.55 -4.66 15.54
C ILE A 52 -2.32 -4.84 16.42
N ASP A 53 -1.89 -6.11 16.57
CA ASP A 53 -0.55 -6.45 17.02
C ASP A 53 0.38 -6.54 15.80
N ALA A 54 1.36 -5.65 15.72
CA ALA A 54 2.28 -5.57 14.60
C ALA A 54 3.30 -6.74 14.52
N GLN A 55 3.39 -7.60 15.54
CA GLN A 55 4.44 -8.64 15.60
C GLN A 55 4.28 -9.73 14.55
N ASN A 56 3.05 -10.05 14.16
CA ASN A 56 2.75 -11.15 13.24
C ASN A 56 2.32 -10.68 11.86
N VAL A 57 2.54 -9.41 11.53
CA VAL A 57 2.16 -8.85 10.24
C VAL A 57 3.23 -9.15 9.19
N ARG A 58 2.79 -9.64 8.04
CA ARG A 58 3.61 -9.82 6.85
C ARG A 58 3.32 -8.75 5.83
N ILE A 59 4.37 -8.16 5.29
CA ILE A 59 4.30 -7.18 4.21
C ILE A 59 5.02 -7.80 3.02
N LYS A 60 4.28 -7.97 1.94
CA LYS A 60 4.77 -8.53 0.69
C LYS A 60 4.79 -7.45 -0.38
N TYR A 61 5.91 -7.32 -1.05
CA TYR A 61 6.11 -6.37 -2.13
C TYR A 61 6.09 -7.09 -3.48
N GLN A 62 5.28 -6.57 -4.42
CA GLN A 62 5.12 -7.10 -5.78
C GLN A 62 4.79 -8.60 -5.82
N GLU A 63 3.67 -8.98 -5.21
CA GLU A 63 3.16 -10.35 -5.28
C GLU A 63 2.49 -10.63 -6.63
N PHE A 64 2.99 -11.68 -7.30
CA PHE A 64 2.46 -12.13 -8.58
C PHE A 64 1.43 -13.24 -8.41
N GLU A 65 0.32 -13.15 -9.15
CA GLU A 65 -0.62 -14.26 -9.33
C GLU A 65 -0.98 -14.39 -10.80
N LYS A 66 -0.91 -15.63 -11.31
CA LYS A 66 -1.20 -15.92 -12.72
C LYS A 66 -2.61 -15.42 -13.10
N ASN A 67 -2.69 -14.64 -14.18
CA ASN A 67 -3.92 -14.03 -14.70
C ASN A 67 -4.58 -12.99 -13.76
N LYS A 68 -3.92 -12.59 -12.67
CA LYS A 68 -4.41 -11.58 -11.72
C LYS A 68 -3.46 -10.41 -11.54
N GLY A 69 -2.35 -10.42 -12.28
CA GLY A 69 -1.36 -9.35 -12.26
C GLY A 69 -0.43 -9.37 -11.03
N ILE A 70 0.22 -8.25 -10.84
CA ILE A 70 1.15 -8.02 -9.73
C ILE A 70 0.56 -6.91 -8.85
N THR A 71 0.43 -7.17 -7.55
CA THR A 71 0.07 -6.14 -6.57
C THR A 71 1.30 -5.40 -6.10
N ASP A 72 1.18 -4.13 -5.77
CA ASP A 72 2.33 -3.38 -5.25
C ASP A 72 2.68 -3.80 -3.83
N LEU A 73 1.70 -3.84 -2.94
CA LEU A 73 1.84 -4.34 -1.57
C LEU A 73 0.67 -5.22 -1.17
N GLU A 74 0.95 -6.25 -0.41
CA GLU A 74 -0.05 -7.01 0.34
C GLU A 74 0.36 -7.06 1.81
N ILE A 75 -0.55 -6.72 2.71
CA ILE A 75 -0.30 -6.65 4.16
C ILE A 75 -1.34 -7.47 4.89
N THR A 76 -0.91 -8.41 5.70
CA THR A 76 -1.82 -9.29 6.46
C THR A 76 -1.18 -9.84 7.72
N ASP A 77 -1.98 -10.10 8.73
CA ASP A 77 -1.61 -10.93 9.89
C ASP A 77 -2.18 -12.36 9.79
N ASP A 78 -2.87 -12.68 8.67
CA ASP A 78 -3.55 -13.95 8.40
C ASP A 78 -4.69 -14.30 9.38
N THR A 79 -5.00 -13.45 10.32
CA THR A 79 -6.01 -13.71 11.37
C THR A 79 -7.10 -12.65 11.42
N SER A 80 -6.76 -11.37 11.37
CA SER A 80 -7.73 -10.29 11.52
C SER A 80 -7.94 -9.47 10.26
N PHE A 81 -6.90 -9.25 9.44
CA PHE A 81 -7.03 -8.40 8.26
C PHE A 81 -6.17 -8.83 7.07
N TYR A 82 -6.59 -8.42 5.89
CA TYR A 82 -5.86 -8.53 4.62
C TYR A 82 -6.06 -7.25 3.79
N ILE A 83 -4.98 -6.61 3.42
CA ILE A 83 -4.97 -5.39 2.60
C ILE A 83 -4.15 -5.62 1.33
N ILE A 84 -4.69 -5.20 0.19
CA ILE A 84 -3.96 -5.04 -1.06
C ILE A 84 -3.83 -3.53 -1.33
N ILE A 85 -2.62 -3.06 -1.60
CA ILE A 85 -2.35 -1.67 -1.95
C ILE A 85 -1.89 -1.60 -3.41
N GLU A 86 -2.55 -0.74 -4.17
CA GLU A 86 -2.12 -0.29 -5.48
C GLU A 86 -1.62 1.14 -5.38
N ALA A 87 -0.34 1.32 -5.61
CA ALA A 87 0.33 2.61 -5.55
C ALA A 87 0.48 3.21 -6.96
N LYS A 88 0.18 4.49 -7.09
CA LYS A 88 0.38 5.26 -8.32
C LYS A 88 1.16 6.54 -8.00
N ARG A 89 2.01 6.93 -8.91
CA ARG A 89 2.63 8.24 -8.89
C ARG A 89 1.75 9.23 -9.65
N GLY A 90 1.67 10.45 -9.13
CA GLY A 90 0.85 11.48 -9.73
C GLY A 90 -0.63 11.40 -9.33
N TRP A 91 -1.45 12.18 -10.04
CA TRP A 91 -2.87 12.30 -9.79
C TRP A 91 -3.65 11.22 -10.55
N ILE A 92 -3.42 9.95 -10.20
CA ILE A 92 -3.93 8.78 -10.91
C ILE A 92 -4.61 7.84 -9.90
N LEU A 93 -5.75 7.28 -10.29
CA LEU A 93 -6.47 6.25 -9.56
C LEU A 93 -6.42 4.92 -10.33
N PRO A 94 -6.51 3.76 -9.65
CA PRO A 94 -6.61 2.47 -10.31
C PRO A 94 -7.90 2.35 -11.12
N GLY A 95 -7.82 1.69 -12.26
CA GLY A 95 -8.97 1.45 -13.12
C GLY A 95 -9.89 0.32 -12.61
N ALA A 96 -11.10 0.27 -13.17
CA ALA A 96 -12.10 -0.74 -12.81
C ALA A 96 -11.62 -2.18 -13.02
N GLU A 97 -10.92 -2.45 -14.14
CA GLU A 97 -10.38 -3.78 -14.45
C GLU A 97 -9.33 -4.23 -13.44
N GLN A 98 -8.45 -3.32 -13.03
CA GLN A 98 -7.41 -3.61 -12.04
C GLN A 98 -8.00 -3.93 -10.68
N LEU A 99 -8.95 -3.14 -10.21
CA LEU A 99 -9.65 -3.38 -8.95
C LEU A 99 -10.44 -4.70 -8.98
N ALA A 100 -11.08 -5.00 -10.11
CA ALA A 100 -11.78 -6.26 -10.30
C ALA A 100 -10.83 -7.47 -10.23
N LEU A 101 -9.67 -7.40 -10.89
CA LEU A 101 -8.66 -8.45 -10.83
C LEU A 101 -8.15 -8.67 -9.40
N TYR A 102 -7.87 -7.59 -8.67
CA TYR A 102 -7.36 -7.69 -7.30
C TYR A 102 -8.39 -8.27 -6.33
N SER A 103 -9.66 -7.91 -6.49
CA SER A 103 -10.74 -8.47 -5.67
C SER A 103 -10.97 -9.97 -5.87
N GLN A 104 -10.44 -10.53 -6.96
CA GLN A 104 -10.54 -11.96 -7.32
C GLN A 104 -9.24 -12.72 -7.04
N ARG A 105 -8.24 -12.11 -6.45
CA ARG A 105 -7.00 -12.82 -6.09
C ARG A 105 -7.28 -13.90 -5.07
N ARG A 106 -6.67 -15.05 -5.30
CA ARG A 106 -6.87 -16.24 -4.47
C ARG A 106 -6.55 -15.97 -2.99
N ASN A 107 -5.45 -15.30 -2.74
CA ASN A 107 -4.98 -15.04 -1.38
C ASN A 107 -5.97 -14.21 -0.56
N ILE A 108 -6.61 -13.19 -1.15
CA ILE A 108 -7.59 -12.38 -0.42
C ILE A 108 -8.95 -13.08 -0.33
N ILE A 109 -9.35 -13.83 -1.36
CA ILE A 109 -10.62 -14.59 -1.35
C ILE A 109 -10.57 -15.70 -0.32
N GLU A 110 -9.53 -16.52 -0.32
CA GLU A 110 -9.39 -17.68 0.56
C GLU A 110 -8.97 -17.33 1.99
N SER A 111 -8.52 -16.09 2.23
CA SER A 111 -8.16 -15.65 3.57
C SER A 111 -9.38 -15.68 4.49
N PRO A 112 -9.26 -16.29 5.69
CA PRO A 112 -10.36 -16.39 6.65
C PRO A 112 -10.60 -15.10 7.45
N VAL A 113 -9.80 -14.06 7.20
CA VAL A 113 -9.88 -12.80 7.96
C VAL A 113 -11.22 -12.09 7.77
N SER A 114 -11.67 -11.38 8.80
CA SER A 114 -12.93 -10.63 8.78
C SER A 114 -12.83 -9.24 8.15
N HIS A 115 -11.62 -8.66 8.09
CA HIS A 115 -11.40 -7.31 7.56
C HIS A 115 -10.53 -7.38 6.31
N LYS A 116 -11.11 -7.03 5.16
CA LYS A 116 -10.42 -6.98 3.88
C LYS A 116 -10.57 -5.60 3.27
N SER A 117 -9.55 -5.10 2.59
CA SER A 117 -9.62 -3.84 1.84
C SER A 117 -8.65 -3.83 0.68
N ILE A 118 -9.04 -3.13 -0.39
CA ILE A 118 -8.14 -2.70 -1.45
C ILE A 118 -7.91 -1.20 -1.28
N ILE A 119 -6.66 -0.78 -1.23
CA ILE A 119 -6.26 0.60 -1.00
C ILE A 119 -5.65 1.16 -2.28
N SER A 120 -6.25 2.22 -2.79
CA SER A 120 -5.61 3.10 -3.78
C SER A 120 -4.70 4.07 -3.05
N MET A 121 -3.46 4.20 -3.50
CA MET A 121 -2.49 5.12 -2.94
C MET A 121 -1.87 5.97 -4.05
N SER A 122 -2.05 7.28 -4.00
CA SER A 122 -1.53 8.22 -5.01
C SER A 122 -1.46 9.65 -4.47
N GLU A 123 -1.14 10.60 -5.35
CA GLU A 123 -1.17 12.02 -5.02
C GLU A 123 -2.59 12.60 -4.96
N CYS A 124 -3.60 11.85 -5.42
CA CYS A 124 -5.00 12.30 -5.36
C CYS A 124 -5.43 12.60 -3.92
N SER A 125 -6.23 13.65 -3.75
CA SER A 125 -6.90 13.91 -2.49
C SER A 125 -7.96 12.85 -2.20
N GLU A 126 -8.35 12.72 -0.94
CA GLU A 126 -9.43 11.82 -0.52
C GLU A 126 -10.76 12.19 -1.19
N ASP A 127 -11.08 13.49 -1.25
CA ASP A 127 -12.31 13.97 -1.91
C ASP A 127 -12.35 13.62 -3.39
N TYR A 128 -11.24 13.78 -4.09
CA TYR A 128 -11.14 13.40 -5.50
C TYR A 128 -11.30 11.89 -5.68
N ALA A 129 -10.62 11.10 -4.87
CA ALA A 129 -10.74 9.64 -4.92
C ALA A 129 -12.16 9.17 -4.60
N ASN A 130 -12.82 9.74 -3.60
CA ASN A 130 -14.21 9.43 -3.27
C ASN A 130 -15.18 9.74 -4.40
N ALA A 131 -14.89 10.78 -5.21
CA ALA A 131 -15.71 11.14 -6.36
C ALA A 131 -15.46 10.26 -7.60
N TYR A 132 -14.24 9.78 -7.82
CA TYR A 132 -13.81 9.20 -9.09
C TYR A 132 -13.29 7.76 -9.02
N LEU A 133 -13.12 7.15 -7.86
CA LEU A 133 -12.85 5.70 -7.80
C LEU A 133 -14.01 4.92 -8.43
N PRO A 134 -13.69 3.94 -9.30
CA PRO A 134 -14.74 3.19 -10.02
C PRO A 134 -15.64 2.36 -9.09
N PHE A 135 -15.12 1.97 -7.92
CA PHE A 135 -15.86 1.19 -6.92
C PHE A 135 -15.56 1.70 -5.52
N LYS A 136 -16.57 1.69 -4.66
CA LYS A 136 -16.43 1.84 -3.20
C LYS A 136 -16.37 0.49 -2.50
N VAL A 137 -17.00 -0.50 -3.10
CA VAL A 137 -16.98 -1.91 -2.68
C VAL A 137 -16.98 -2.77 -3.94
N ILE A 138 -16.14 -3.78 -3.99
CA ILE A 138 -16.11 -4.77 -5.07
C ILE A 138 -15.94 -6.18 -4.50
N ASN A 139 -16.85 -7.11 -4.88
CA ASN A 139 -16.88 -8.47 -4.34
C ASN A 139 -16.84 -8.51 -2.80
N ASP A 140 -17.66 -7.66 -2.17
CA ASP A 140 -17.74 -7.47 -0.72
C ASP A 140 -16.44 -6.92 -0.06
N ILE A 141 -15.47 -6.46 -0.85
CA ILE A 141 -14.24 -5.87 -0.37
C ILE A 141 -14.33 -4.35 -0.50
N PRO A 142 -14.22 -3.59 0.60
CA PRO A 142 -14.14 -2.13 0.55
C PRO A 142 -12.93 -1.65 -0.25
N VAL A 143 -13.10 -0.61 -1.04
CA VAL A 143 -12.04 0.11 -1.75
C VAL A 143 -11.86 1.47 -1.10
N ASN A 144 -10.70 1.71 -0.53
CA ASN A 144 -10.36 2.96 0.14
C ASN A 144 -9.22 3.67 -0.58
N HIS A 145 -9.02 4.93 -0.27
CA HIS A 145 -7.91 5.71 -0.77
C HIS A 145 -7.08 6.29 0.36
N LEU A 146 -5.77 6.30 0.18
CA LEU A 146 -4.83 6.91 1.09
C LEU A 146 -3.82 7.73 0.27
N SER A 147 -3.85 9.06 0.41
CA SER A 147 -2.91 9.92 -0.32
C SER A 147 -1.48 9.78 0.19
N TRP A 148 -0.48 10.04 -0.68
CA TRP A 148 0.92 10.13 -0.26
C TRP A 148 1.13 11.14 0.86
N LYS A 149 0.41 12.26 0.80
CA LYS A 149 0.43 13.27 1.86
C LYS A 149 -0.03 12.67 3.20
N ARG A 150 -1.13 11.92 3.19
CA ARG A 150 -1.65 11.31 4.43
C ARG A 150 -0.71 10.23 4.97
N ILE A 151 -0.13 9.41 4.11
CA ILE A 151 0.91 8.44 4.50
C ILE A 151 2.08 9.14 5.20
N TYR A 152 2.54 10.24 4.66
CA TYR A 152 3.61 11.03 5.27
C TYR A 152 3.22 11.58 6.64
N GLU A 153 1.99 12.05 6.81
CA GLU A 153 1.48 12.56 8.09
C GLU A 153 1.35 11.46 9.17
N LEU A 154 1.12 10.21 8.76
CA LEU A 154 1.03 9.05 9.65
C LEU A 154 2.40 8.51 10.07
N ALA A 155 3.43 8.76 9.28
CA ALA A 155 4.81 8.34 9.58
C ALA A 155 5.44 9.21 10.64
#